data_80efd005a7c646646dc97b9b8ae82de1
#
_entry.id   80efd005a7c646646dc97b9b8ae82de1
#
_cell.length_a   1.000
_cell.length_b   1.000
_cell.length_c   1.000
_cell.angle_alpha   90.00
_cell.angle_beta   90.00
_cell.angle_gamma   90.00
#
_symmetry.space_group_name_H-M   'P 1'
#
loop_
_entity.id
_entity.type
_entity.pdbx_description
1 polymer ?
#
loop_
_entity_poly.entity_id
_entity_poly.type
_entity_poly.pdbx_seq_one_letter_code
_entity_poly.pdbx_strand_id
1 'polypeptide(L)'
;AKGFANTAITPAQLARIAAMLGGSITGLTIDAELRWFLFICGVKRGVFGPADIENELALDKTAHGKQYGAMAYAQIPSKDAKAKAFSAITTADLSNTIHSYTCRGFNDPLHTEILADFVDEYFDVLLKVWETKGYEIAETTATLLFPSWVISDATVAKAQHWLDVTGKDASHALRRTILESRDAMVRALKAQAADQ
;
A
#
# COMPACT_ATOMS: atom_id res chain seq x y z
N ALA A 1 2.44 -16.85 14.78
CA ALA A 1 2.76 -15.42 14.90
C ALA A 1 2.13 -14.59 13.75
N LYS A 2 2.45 -14.88 12.45
CA LYS A 2 1.99 -14.09 11.29
C LYS A 2 0.45 -13.93 11.24
N GLY A 3 -0.33 -15.03 11.34
CA GLY A 3 -1.79 -14.95 11.32
C GLY A 3 -2.36 -14.09 12.45
N PHE A 4 -1.87 -14.26 13.66
CA PHE A 4 -2.27 -13.43 14.81
C PHE A 4 -1.96 -11.93 14.56
N ALA A 5 -0.73 -11.62 14.16
CA ALA A 5 -0.33 -10.23 13.95
C ALA A 5 -1.13 -9.54 12.84
N ASN A 6 -1.48 -10.28 11.77
CA ASN A 6 -2.27 -9.74 10.67
C ASN A 6 -3.72 -9.40 11.07
N THR A 7 -4.30 -10.12 12.04
CA THR A 7 -5.69 -9.94 12.48
C THR A 7 -5.82 -9.20 13.82
N ALA A 8 -4.71 -8.83 14.48
CA ALA A 8 -4.72 -8.11 15.74
C ALA A 8 -5.32 -6.70 15.58
N ILE A 9 -6.33 -6.37 16.42
CA ILE A 9 -7.02 -5.06 16.39
C ILE A 9 -7.17 -4.44 17.79
N THR A 10 -7.24 -5.26 18.85
CA THR A 10 -7.41 -4.72 20.21
C THR A 10 -6.09 -4.25 20.79
N PRO A 11 -6.09 -3.28 21.75
CA PRO A 11 -4.86 -2.83 22.42
C PRO A 11 -4.04 -3.97 23.03
N ALA A 12 -4.69 -4.97 23.63
CA ALA A 12 -4.03 -6.15 24.19
C ALA A 12 -3.35 -7.01 23.13
N GLN A 13 -3.99 -7.20 21.97
CA GLN A 13 -3.40 -7.92 20.84
C GLN A 13 -2.22 -7.17 20.24
N LEU A 14 -2.32 -5.84 20.13
CA LEU A 14 -1.23 -4.99 19.64
C LEU A 14 -0.04 -4.98 20.59
N ALA A 15 -0.28 -4.89 21.91
CA ALA A 15 0.77 -5.04 22.91
C ALA A 15 1.48 -6.40 22.83
N ARG A 16 0.78 -7.46 22.42
CA ARG A 16 1.38 -8.78 22.22
C ARG A 16 2.29 -8.81 20.98
N ILE A 17 2.02 -8.03 19.93
CA ILE A 17 2.95 -7.86 18.80
C ILE A 17 4.27 -7.24 19.30
N ALA A 18 4.19 -6.19 20.11
CA ALA A 18 5.38 -5.57 20.71
C ALA A 18 6.14 -6.54 21.61
N ALA A 19 5.44 -7.35 22.41
CA ALA A 19 6.05 -8.40 23.23
C ALA A 19 6.74 -9.50 22.40
N MET A 20 6.18 -9.88 21.24
CA MET A 20 6.84 -10.78 20.29
C MET A 20 8.16 -10.17 19.81
N LEU A 21 8.14 -8.93 19.31
CA LEU A 21 9.33 -8.22 18.83
C LEU A 21 10.41 -8.04 19.89
N GLY A 22 10.00 -7.85 21.15
CA GLY A 22 10.89 -7.75 22.31
C GLY A 22 11.43 -9.10 22.83
N GLY A 23 11.08 -10.22 22.18
CA GLY A 23 11.57 -11.55 22.57
C GLY A 23 10.93 -12.11 23.85
N SER A 24 9.85 -11.52 24.33
CA SER A 24 9.19 -11.91 25.61
C SER A 24 8.30 -13.14 25.51
N ILE A 25 8.17 -13.74 24.30
CA ILE A 25 7.29 -14.91 24.09
C ILE A 25 8.14 -16.18 24.04
N THR A 26 8.02 -16.97 25.10
CA THR A 26 8.74 -18.25 25.22
C THR A 26 8.41 -19.19 24.04
N GLY A 27 9.44 -19.79 23.43
CA GLY A 27 9.31 -20.73 22.33
C GLY A 27 9.08 -20.09 20.95
N LEU A 28 9.06 -18.75 20.85
CA LEU A 28 9.00 -18.04 19.57
C LEU A 28 10.41 -17.60 19.15
N THR A 29 10.94 -18.21 18.10
CA THR A 29 12.16 -17.74 17.44
C THR A 29 11.77 -16.76 16.33
N ILE A 30 12.42 -15.59 16.30
CA ILE A 30 12.14 -14.53 15.34
C ILE A 30 13.37 -14.32 14.46
N ASP A 31 13.23 -14.63 13.17
CA ASP A 31 14.18 -14.25 12.13
C ASP A 31 13.91 -12.84 11.61
N ALA A 32 14.76 -12.33 10.74
CA ALA A 32 14.64 -10.98 10.19
C ALA A 32 13.31 -10.77 9.41
N GLU A 33 12.85 -11.80 8.68
CA GLU A 33 11.61 -11.71 7.91
C GLU A 33 10.38 -11.62 8.82
N LEU A 34 10.30 -12.50 9.83
CA LEU A 34 9.21 -12.47 10.79
C LEU A 34 9.22 -11.17 11.61
N ARG A 35 10.42 -10.68 11.94
CA ARG A 35 10.60 -9.42 12.66
C ARG A 35 10.00 -8.26 11.87
N TRP A 36 10.37 -8.09 10.61
CA TRP A 36 9.79 -7.06 9.74
C TRP A 36 8.28 -7.22 9.55
N PHE A 37 7.81 -8.46 9.37
CA PHE A 37 6.38 -8.72 9.25
C PHE A 37 5.60 -8.25 10.48
N LEU A 38 6.06 -8.60 11.68
CA LEU A 38 5.44 -8.19 12.95
C LEU A 38 5.50 -6.68 13.13
N PHE A 39 6.65 -6.07 12.82
CA PHE A 39 6.87 -4.64 12.91
C PHE A 39 5.91 -3.87 12.00
N ILE A 40 5.80 -4.25 10.73
CA ILE A 40 4.89 -3.67 9.76
C ILE A 40 3.42 -3.81 10.21
N CYS A 41 3.04 -4.94 10.79
CA CYS A 41 1.72 -5.10 11.38
C CYS A 41 1.43 -4.11 12.51
N GLY A 42 2.43 -3.70 13.27
CA GLY A 42 2.33 -2.64 14.26
C GLY A 42 2.29 -1.24 13.65
N VAL A 43 3.13 -0.96 12.65
CA VAL A 43 3.16 0.34 11.95
C VAL A 43 1.80 0.67 11.35
N LYS A 44 1.21 -0.24 10.59
CA LYS A 44 -0.09 -0.02 9.92
C LYS A 44 -1.26 0.22 10.88
N ARG A 45 -1.07 -0.05 12.16
CA ARG A 45 -2.05 0.20 13.23
C ARG A 45 -1.64 1.34 14.15
N GLY A 46 -0.58 2.09 13.80
CA GLY A 46 -0.12 3.25 14.56
C GLY A 46 0.57 2.92 15.88
N VAL A 47 0.97 1.66 16.10
CA VAL A 47 1.75 1.25 17.29
C VAL A 47 3.18 1.75 17.21
N PHE A 48 3.76 1.71 16.00
CA PHE A 48 5.13 2.16 15.72
C PHE A 48 5.11 3.32 14.73
N GLY A 49 5.97 4.31 14.97
CA GLY A 49 6.09 5.52 14.18
C GLY A 49 7.45 5.65 13.47
N PRO A 50 7.75 6.85 12.92
CA PRO A 50 8.98 7.08 12.16
C PRO A 50 10.26 6.76 12.95
N ALA A 51 10.33 7.12 14.24
CA ALA A 51 11.51 6.85 15.06
C ALA A 51 11.76 5.34 15.26
N ASP A 52 10.68 4.56 15.37
CA ASP A 52 10.78 3.10 15.49
C ASP A 52 11.25 2.48 14.18
N ILE A 53 10.82 3.02 13.04
CA ILE A 53 11.28 2.58 11.70
C ILE A 53 12.78 2.83 11.54
N GLU A 54 13.28 4.01 11.96
CA GLU A 54 14.72 4.30 11.93
C GLU A 54 15.52 3.33 12.82
N ASN A 55 15.01 3.03 14.01
CA ASN A 55 15.64 2.05 14.91
C ASN A 55 15.70 0.66 14.26
N GLU A 56 14.61 0.23 13.60
CA GLU A 56 14.56 -1.07 12.94
C GLU A 56 15.51 -1.13 11.73
N LEU A 57 15.60 -0.04 10.95
CA LEU A 57 16.57 0.10 9.86
C LEU A 57 18.03 0.10 10.34
N ALA A 58 18.29 0.62 11.54
CA ALA A 58 19.64 0.56 12.14
C ALA A 58 20.05 -0.87 12.51
N LEU A 59 19.07 -1.73 12.84
CA LEU A 59 19.29 -3.16 13.13
C LEU A 59 19.45 -3.99 11.85
N ASP A 60 18.78 -3.63 10.76
CA ASP A 60 18.84 -4.35 9.48
C ASP A 60 19.25 -3.42 8.32
N LYS A 61 20.57 -3.37 8.06
CA LYS A 61 21.18 -2.57 6.99
C LYS A 61 21.19 -3.26 5.63
N THR A 62 20.53 -4.40 5.49
CA THR A 62 20.47 -5.16 4.23
C THR A 62 19.60 -4.48 3.18
N ALA A 63 19.65 -4.98 1.96
CA ALA A 63 18.72 -4.55 0.90
C ALA A 63 17.26 -4.82 1.29
N HIS A 64 16.98 -5.97 1.93
CA HIS A 64 15.64 -6.30 2.43
C HIS A 64 15.18 -5.34 3.52
N GLY A 65 16.05 -4.98 4.48
CA GLY A 65 15.74 -3.97 5.49
C GLY A 65 15.31 -2.65 4.87
N LYS A 66 16.05 -2.16 3.85
CA LYS A 66 15.66 -0.94 3.12
C LYS A 66 14.30 -1.06 2.42
N GLN A 67 13.99 -2.21 1.83
CA GLN A 67 12.71 -2.48 1.18
C GLN A 67 11.55 -2.46 2.18
N TYR A 68 11.69 -3.18 3.29
CA TYR A 68 10.69 -3.19 4.36
C TYR A 68 10.55 -1.82 5.05
N GLY A 69 11.64 -1.08 5.21
CA GLY A 69 11.60 0.30 5.71
C GLY A 69 10.78 1.22 4.81
N ALA A 70 10.98 1.15 3.49
CA ALA A 70 10.19 1.91 2.52
C ALA A 70 8.69 1.55 2.61
N MET A 71 8.37 0.26 2.72
CA MET A 71 7.01 -0.20 2.95
C MET A 71 6.44 0.32 4.27
N ALA A 72 7.21 0.25 5.36
CA ALA A 72 6.80 0.70 6.68
C ALA A 72 6.47 2.20 6.71
N TYR A 73 7.32 3.05 6.12
CA TYR A 73 7.03 4.49 6.00
C TYR A 73 5.74 4.78 5.25
N ALA A 74 5.52 4.10 4.11
CA ALA A 74 4.30 4.25 3.32
C ALA A 74 3.05 3.69 4.02
N GLN A 75 3.24 2.84 5.04
CA GLN A 75 2.17 2.20 5.79
C GLN A 75 1.74 2.96 7.05
N ILE A 76 2.44 4.05 7.42
CA ILE A 76 2.03 4.90 8.53
C ILE A 76 0.62 5.45 8.28
N PRO A 77 -0.34 5.28 9.23
CA PRO A 77 -1.75 5.67 9.05
C PRO A 77 -1.97 7.17 9.27
N SER A 78 -1.34 8.00 8.45
CA SER A 78 -1.54 9.45 8.47
C SER A 78 -1.57 10.03 7.06
N LYS A 79 -2.34 11.11 6.85
CA LYS A 79 -2.42 11.82 5.56
C LYS A 79 -1.05 12.28 5.08
N ASP A 80 -0.22 12.85 5.96
CA ASP A 80 1.12 13.33 5.63
C ASP A 80 2.05 12.21 5.16
N ALA A 81 2.02 11.04 5.82
CA ALA A 81 2.83 9.91 5.41
C ALA A 81 2.34 9.34 4.08
N LYS A 82 1.03 9.24 3.87
CA LYS A 82 0.45 8.82 2.59
C LYS A 82 0.77 9.81 1.47
N ALA A 83 0.68 11.12 1.70
CA ALA A 83 1.05 12.13 0.72
C ALA A 83 2.54 12.05 0.33
N LYS A 84 3.44 11.87 1.30
CA LYS A 84 4.87 11.66 1.05
C LYS A 84 5.11 10.40 0.23
N ALA A 85 4.47 9.29 0.58
CA ALA A 85 4.60 8.03 -0.15
C ALA A 85 4.06 8.15 -1.58
N PHE A 86 2.88 8.76 -1.78
CA PHE A 86 2.28 9.00 -3.09
C PHE A 86 3.19 9.87 -3.97
N SER A 87 3.71 10.96 -3.43
CA SER A 87 4.66 11.82 -4.13
C SER A 87 5.94 11.06 -4.51
N ALA A 88 6.50 10.25 -3.60
CA ALA A 88 7.69 9.45 -3.88
C ALA A 88 7.44 8.43 -5.00
N ILE A 89 6.31 7.72 -4.98
CA ILE A 89 5.91 6.75 -6.00
C ILE A 89 5.79 7.41 -7.38
N THR A 90 5.16 8.58 -7.45
CA THR A 90 4.79 9.21 -8.73
C THR A 90 5.87 10.10 -9.31
N THR A 91 6.77 10.65 -8.49
CA THR A 91 7.75 11.66 -8.94
C THR A 91 9.21 11.27 -8.75
N ALA A 92 9.56 10.52 -7.67
CA ALA A 92 10.95 10.23 -7.37
C ALA A 92 11.55 9.17 -8.32
N ASP A 93 12.89 9.15 -8.39
CA ASP A 93 13.65 8.12 -9.09
C ASP A 93 14.01 6.97 -8.13
N LEU A 94 13.05 6.10 -7.90
CA LEU A 94 13.21 4.93 -7.03
C LEU A 94 13.63 3.70 -7.84
N SER A 95 14.44 2.81 -7.24
CA SER A 95 14.63 1.48 -7.83
C SER A 95 13.30 0.72 -7.90
N ASN A 96 13.12 -0.16 -8.88
CA ASN A 96 11.87 -0.94 -9.09
C ASN A 96 11.41 -1.63 -7.79
N THR A 97 12.36 -2.18 -7.03
CA THR A 97 12.04 -2.89 -5.78
C THR A 97 11.54 -1.94 -4.69
N ILE A 98 12.26 -0.83 -4.44
CA ILE A 98 11.82 0.17 -3.44
C ILE A 98 10.47 0.76 -3.84
N HIS A 99 10.28 1.08 -5.11
CA HIS A 99 9.02 1.56 -5.65
C HIS A 99 7.87 0.57 -5.36
N SER A 100 8.05 -0.71 -5.69
CA SER A 100 7.05 -1.76 -5.46
C SER A 100 6.69 -1.92 -3.96
N TYR A 101 7.69 -1.90 -3.07
CA TYR A 101 7.45 -1.96 -1.64
C TYR A 101 6.75 -0.72 -1.10
N THR A 102 7.09 0.47 -1.61
CA THR A 102 6.39 1.72 -1.26
C THR A 102 4.92 1.69 -1.70
N CYS A 103 4.64 1.24 -2.92
CA CYS A 103 3.25 1.06 -3.41
C CYS A 103 2.45 0.11 -2.52
N ARG A 104 3.02 -1.05 -2.15
CA ARG A 104 2.37 -2.02 -1.25
C ARG A 104 2.10 -1.46 0.14
N GLY A 105 3.00 -0.63 0.66
CA GLY A 105 2.79 0.04 1.94
C GLY A 105 1.73 1.14 1.87
N PHE A 106 1.67 1.86 0.75
CA PHE A 106 0.68 2.91 0.54
C PHE A 106 -0.75 2.34 0.54
N ASN A 107 -1.01 1.31 -0.26
CA ASN A 107 -2.35 0.80 -0.56
C ASN A 107 -2.75 -0.33 0.42
N ASP A 108 -3.10 0.01 1.66
CA ASP A 108 -3.52 -0.94 2.71
C ASP A 108 -5.02 -0.78 3.03
N PRO A 109 -5.81 -1.89 3.09
CA PRO A 109 -7.24 -1.86 3.35
C PRO A 109 -7.64 -1.25 4.70
N LEU A 110 -6.73 -1.19 5.68
CA LEU A 110 -7.01 -0.56 6.97
C LEU A 110 -7.06 0.97 6.88
N HIS A 111 -6.62 1.56 5.78
CA HIS A 111 -6.49 3.01 5.61
C HIS A 111 -7.45 3.58 4.57
N THR A 112 -8.54 2.88 4.27
CA THR A 112 -9.52 3.24 3.22
C THR A 112 -9.99 4.69 3.30
N GLU A 113 -10.26 5.20 4.51
CA GLU A 113 -10.68 6.59 4.70
C GLU A 113 -9.61 7.60 4.26
N ILE A 114 -8.33 7.33 4.58
CA ILE A 114 -7.23 8.19 4.17
C ILE A 114 -6.96 8.04 2.67
N LEU A 115 -7.05 6.82 2.14
CA LEU A 115 -6.80 6.53 0.73
C LEU A 115 -7.87 7.14 -0.19
N ALA A 116 -9.07 7.41 0.31
CA ALA A 116 -10.13 8.07 -0.45
C ALA A 116 -9.71 9.47 -0.96
N ASP A 117 -8.87 10.17 -0.21
CA ASP A 117 -8.36 11.48 -0.60
C ASP A 117 -7.43 11.43 -1.84
N PHE A 118 -6.86 10.25 -2.17
CA PHE A 118 -5.91 10.05 -3.26
C PHE A 118 -6.53 9.45 -4.53
N VAL A 119 -7.83 9.22 -4.55
CA VAL A 119 -8.48 8.61 -5.72
C VAL A 119 -8.38 9.51 -6.94
N ASP A 120 -8.67 10.80 -6.80
CA ASP A 120 -8.58 11.75 -7.91
C ASP A 120 -7.12 11.95 -8.35
N GLU A 121 -6.22 12.14 -7.40
CA GLU A 121 -4.80 12.30 -7.66
C GLU A 121 -4.20 11.10 -8.42
N TYR A 122 -4.66 9.88 -8.14
CA TYR A 122 -4.22 8.69 -8.88
C TYR A 122 -4.56 8.80 -10.37
N PHE A 123 -5.82 9.11 -10.70
CA PHE A 123 -6.25 9.20 -12.09
C PHE A 123 -5.63 10.39 -12.82
N ASP A 124 -5.35 11.48 -12.12
CA ASP A 124 -4.71 12.68 -12.68
C ASP A 124 -3.25 12.43 -13.07
N VAL A 125 -2.50 11.66 -12.27
CA VAL A 125 -1.06 11.45 -12.53
C VAL A 125 -0.77 10.24 -13.41
N LEU A 126 -1.72 9.30 -13.54
CA LEU A 126 -1.51 7.98 -14.10
C LEU A 126 -0.92 8.00 -15.53
N LEU A 127 -1.50 8.81 -16.43
CA LEU A 127 -1.02 8.92 -17.80
C LEU A 127 0.41 9.48 -17.86
N LYS A 128 0.68 10.53 -17.09
CA LYS A 128 2.02 11.11 -17.00
C LYS A 128 3.06 10.11 -16.50
N VAL A 129 2.73 9.36 -15.45
CA VAL A 129 3.62 8.30 -14.93
C VAL A 129 3.90 7.26 -16.01
N TRP A 130 2.86 6.82 -16.72
CA TRP A 130 2.98 5.83 -17.79
C TRP A 130 3.88 6.31 -18.95
N GLU A 131 3.82 7.57 -19.31
CA GLU A 131 4.59 8.17 -20.42
C GLU A 131 6.03 8.51 -20.04
N THR A 132 6.30 8.80 -18.76
CA THR A 132 7.59 9.37 -18.34
C THR A 132 8.47 8.40 -17.55
N LYS A 133 7.90 7.34 -16.95
CA LYS A 133 8.66 6.36 -16.18
C LYS A 133 8.95 5.10 -17.00
N GLY A 134 9.96 4.33 -16.58
CA GLY A 134 10.21 3.01 -17.15
C GLY A 134 9.00 2.08 -16.99
N TYR A 135 8.80 1.17 -17.95
CA TYR A 135 7.61 0.31 -18.04
C TYR A 135 7.27 -0.40 -16.72
N GLU A 136 8.25 -0.99 -16.04
CA GLU A 136 8.03 -1.72 -14.78
C GLU A 136 7.52 -0.81 -13.66
N ILE A 137 8.06 0.41 -13.53
CA ILE A 137 7.58 1.42 -12.58
C ILE A 137 6.16 1.84 -12.93
N ALA A 138 5.90 2.14 -14.20
CA ALA A 138 4.60 2.60 -14.68
C ALA A 138 3.51 1.52 -14.48
N GLU A 139 3.80 0.26 -14.83
CA GLU A 139 2.89 -0.88 -14.64
C GLU A 139 2.63 -1.13 -13.15
N THR A 140 3.68 -1.10 -12.33
CA THR A 140 3.55 -1.25 -10.86
C THR A 140 2.70 -0.14 -10.28
N THR A 141 2.88 1.11 -10.71
CA THR A 141 2.04 2.25 -10.28
C THR A 141 0.60 2.03 -10.71
N ALA A 142 0.34 1.72 -11.97
CA ALA A 142 -1.01 1.51 -12.49
C ALA A 142 -1.77 0.41 -11.73
N THR A 143 -1.06 -0.65 -11.34
CA THR A 143 -1.65 -1.83 -10.70
C THR A 143 -1.77 -1.67 -9.17
N LEU A 144 -0.65 -1.35 -8.50
CA LEU A 144 -0.59 -1.37 -7.04
C LEU A 144 -1.12 -0.08 -6.40
N LEU A 145 -1.15 1.03 -7.12
CA LEU A 145 -1.71 2.28 -6.63
C LEU A 145 -3.20 2.45 -6.97
N PHE A 146 -3.74 1.60 -7.86
CA PHE A 146 -5.18 1.65 -8.14
C PHE A 146 -5.97 1.61 -6.82
N PRO A 147 -6.97 2.48 -6.63
CA PRO A 147 -7.69 2.64 -5.35
C PRO A 147 -8.65 1.47 -5.06
N SER A 148 -8.12 0.25 -5.08
CA SER A 148 -8.87 -1.01 -4.97
C SER A 148 -9.57 -1.21 -3.63
N TRP A 149 -9.18 -0.47 -2.60
CA TRP A 149 -9.79 -0.52 -1.27
C TRP A 149 -10.84 0.57 -1.04
N VAL A 150 -10.92 1.58 -1.93
CA VAL A 150 -11.97 2.61 -1.91
C VAL A 150 -13.13 2.14 -2.79
N ILE A 151 -13.78 1.04 -2.35
CA ILE A 151 -14.85 0.38 -3.11
C ILE A 151 -16.11 1.24 -3.07
N SER A 152 -16.41 1.93 -4.18
CA SER A 152 -17.58 2.78 -4.31
C SER A 152 -17.99 2.96 -5.77
N ASP A 153 -19.27 3.27 -6.01
CA ASP A 153 -19.75 3.64 -7.35
C ASP A 153 -19.02 4.87 -7.89
N ALA A 154 -18.64 5.80 -7.00
CA ALA A 154 -17.87 6.99 -7.38
C ALA A 154 -16.49 6.62 -7.94
N THR A 155 -15.76 5.69 -7.31
CA THR A 155 -14.46 5.22 -7.79
C THR A 155 -14.61 4.47 -9.13
N VAL A 156 -15.65 3.65 -9.29
CA VAL A 156 -15.98 2.99 -10.57
C VAL A 156 -16.25 4.02 -11.67
N ALA A 157 -17.03 5.05 -11.36
CA ALA A 157 -17.35 6.12 -12.33
C ALA A 157 -16.10 6.91 -12.74
N LYS A 158 -15.17 7.18 -11.80
CA LYS A 158 -13.90 7.83 -12.10
C LYS A 158 -13.01 6.98 -13.00
N ALA A 159 -12.89 5.67 -12.74
CA ALA A 159 -12.16 4.74 -13.58
C ALA A 159 -12.75 4.68 -14.99
N GLN A 160 -14.09 4.64 -15.11
CA GLN A 160 -14.77 4.67 -16.40
C GLN A 160 -14.54 5.99 -17.13
N HIS A 161 -14.70 7.11 -16.45
CA HIS A 161 -14.43 8.44 -17.04
C HIS A 161 -12.98 8.55 -17.55
N TRP A 162 -12.01 8.07 -16.79
CA TRP A 162 -10.62 8.05 -17.21
C TRP A 162 -10.45 7.23 -18.51
N LEU A 163 -11.07 6.04 -18.61
CA LEU A 163 -11.03 5.20 -19.82
C LEU A 163 -11.64 5.87 -21.04
N ASP A 164 -12.70 6.65 -20.86
CA ASP A 164 -13.48 7.25 -21.95
C ASP A 164 -12.90 8.61 -22.39
N VAL A 165 -12.21 9.32 -21.50
CA VAL A 165 -11.75 10.70 -21.73
C VAL A 165 -10.24 10.80 -21.66
N THR A 166 -9.65 10.76 -20.47
CA THR A 166 -8.21 11.06 -20.25
C THR A 166 -7.33 9.98 -20.88
N GLY A 167 -7.65 8.72 -20.67
CA GLY A 167 -6.90 7.58 -21.14
C GLY A 167 -7.44 6.96 -22.44
N LYS A 168 -8.33 7.65 -23.18
CA LYS A 168 -8.96 7.07 -24.38
C LYS A 168 -7.94 6.66 -25.44
N ASP A 169 -6.86 7.41 -25.58
CA ASP A 169 -5.78 7.19 -26.55
C ASP A 169 -4.52 6.57 -25.88
N ALA A 170 -4.60 6.19 -24.61
CA ALA A 170 -3.51 5.53 -23.90
C ALA A 170 -3.22 4.13 -24.50
N SER A 171 -2.04 3.58 -24.19
CA SER A 171 -1.65 2.25 -24.67
C SER A 171 -2.67 1.19 -24.30
N HIS A 172 -2.81 0.15 -25.12
CA HIS A 172 -3.70 -0.98 -24.87
C HIS A 172 -3.40 -1.65 -23.50
N ALA A 173 -2.12 -1.74 -23.12
CA ALA A 173 -1.70 -2.33 -21.86
C ALA A 173 -2.25 -1.54 -20.65
N LEU A 174 -2.07 -0.20 -20.63
CA LEU A 174 -2.57 0.64 -19.55
C LEU A 174 -4.10 0.61 -19.48
N ARG A 175 -4.78 0.77 -20.61
CA ARG A 175 -6.25 0.71 -20.68
C ARG A 175 -6.78 -0.60 -20.12
N ARG A 176 -6.14 -1.72 -20.49
CA ARG A 176 -6.51 -3.05 -20.01
C ARG A 176 -6.36 -3.16 -18.49
N THR A 177 -5.25 -2.69 -17.92
CA THR A 177 -5.01 -2.69 -16.47
C THR A 177 -6.12 -1.93 -15.71
N ILE A 178 -6.50 -0.75 -16.20
CA ILE A 178 -7.57 0.04 -15.55
C ILE A 178 -8.94 -0.61 -15.74
N LEU A 179 -9.22 -1.17 -16.90
CA LEU A 179 -10.48 -1.89 -17.18
C LEU A 179 -10.65 -3.11 -16.26
N GLU A 180 -9.61 -3.93 -16.13
CA GLU A 180 -9.61 -5.13 -15.27
C GLU A 180 -9.78 -4.74 -13.78
N SER A 181 -9.12 -3.67 -13.33
CA SER A 181 -9.22 -3.15 -11.97
C SER A 181 -10.61 -2.60 -11.67
N ARG A 182 -11.20 -1.82 -12.60
CA ARG A 182 -12.59 -1.34 -12.53
C ARG A 182 -13.58 -2.51 -12.44
N ASP A 183 -13.41 -3.52 -13.29
CA ASP A 183 -14.32 -4.68 -13.31
C ASP A 183 -14.21 -5.51 -12.03
N ALA A 184 -13.02 -5.60 -11.43
CA ALA A 184 -12.85 -6.21 -10.12
C ALA A 184 -13.61 -5.43 -9.03
N MET A 185 -13.57 -4.10 -9.07
CA MET A 185 -14.32 -3.24 -8.14
C MET A 185 -15.82 -3.36 -8.32
N VAL A 186 -16.33 -3.43 -9.55
CA VAL A 186 -17.76 -3.68 -9.82
C VAL A 186 -18.21 -5.03 -9.23
N ARG A 187 -17.38 -6.07 -9.34
CA ARG A 187 -17.67 -7.36 -8.70
C ARG A 187 -17.69 -7.26 -7.17
N ALA A 188 -16.76 -6.50 -6.59
CA ALA A 188 -16.72 -6.28 -5.14
C ALA A 188 -17.97 -5.55 -4.64
N LEU A 189 -18.45 -4.51 -5.34
CA LEU A 189 -19.71 -3.80 -5.02
C LEU A 189 -20.92 -4.74 -5.07
N LYS A 190 -21.01 -5.59 -6.10
CA LYS A 190 -22.10 -6.57 -6.19
C LYS A 190 -22.07 -7.58 -5.05
N ALA A 191 -20.88 -8.03 -4.64
CA ALA A 191 -20.74 -8.94 -3.51
C ALA A 191 -21.19 -8.27 -2.20
N GLN A 192 -20.75 -7.03 -1.94
CA GLN A 192 -21.17 -6.27 -0.76
C GLN A 192 -22.67 -6.02 -0.71
N ALA A 193 -23.30 -5.77 -1.85
CA ALA A 193 -24.76 -5.59 -1.93
C ALA A 193 -25.55 -6.89 -1.69
N ALA A 194 -24.96 -8.05 -1.98
CA ALA A 194 -25.59 -9.36 -1.76
C ALA A 194 -25.48 -9.83 -0.30
N ASP A 195 -24.54 -9.26 0.48
CA ASP A 195 -24.32 -9.59 1.90
C ASP A 195 -25.15 -8.72 2.87
N GLN A 196 -25.95 -7.78 2.35
CA GLN A 196 -26.88 -6.91 3.10
C GLN A 196 -28.31 -7.44 3.08
#